data_c928a52d2a1aa0e18d42dfbe5c766381
#
_entry.id   c928a52d2a1aa0e18d42dfbe5c766381
#
_cell.length_a   1.000
_cell.length_b   1.000
_cell.length_c   1.000
_cell.angle_alpha   90.00
_cell.angle_beta   90.00
_cell.angle_gamma   90.00
#
_symmetry.space_group_name_H-M   'P 1'
#
loop_
_entity.id
_entity.type
_entity.pdbx_description
1 polymer ?
#
loop_
_entity_poly.entity_id
_entity_poly.type
_entity_poly.pdbx_seq_one_letter_code
_entity_poly.pdbx_strand_id
1 'polypeptide(L)'
;MKLQSTLLGLVTAILLLQSAALAAESAPAAPKEWADIVRAAEKEAQVSIAGPPGDAFRAAITDGFQKAYPKIKVELLGGSGRDKVARILRERQAGVYEWDLYISGPTSALAAFKPINAFDPFRPLFVLPEVKDDKNWIGGLDAGWADIDKKLYYTFAGSLASDNVHVNWDFVPKGEIKSAQNLLDPKWAGKIVMQDPRIEGKGLNDALVLSLAYGENFIKRLLREQKIVFTNDRRQLVEWIVRGRYPVAMGLNEYFLTIFQEKGAGKNVTAVVDPKTGIYWSSGSSGIGIFNRAPHPNAAKVYVNWLLSRAAQVDWIKTETNSRRVDVPPFDPASALKPGQTYRNTQGEDMLPARRQIEQLAKEAIQ
;
A
#
# COMPACT_ATOMS: atom_id res chain seq x y z
N MET A 1 -66.27 6.61 -11.82
CA MET A 1 -64.93 7.06 -12.19
C MET A 1 -63.89 6.87 -11.04
N LYS A 2 -63.99 5.84 -10.22
CA LYS A 2 -63.05 5.58 -9.09
C LYS A 2 -62.50 4.14 -9.02
N LEU A 3 -62.77 3.27 -9.99
CA LEU A 3 -62.28 1.87 -9.99
C LEU A 3 -61.10 1.61 -10.93
N GLN A 4 -60.73 2.51 -11.83
CA GLN A 4 -59.58 2.31 -12.77
C GLN A 4 -58.23 2.76 -12.27
N SER A 5 -58.13 3.59 -11.20
CA SER A 5 -56.88 4.09 -10.64
C SER A 5 -56.18 3.10 -9.68
N THR A 6 -56.91 2.10 -9.15
CA THR A 6 -56.39 1.16 -8.16
C THR A 6 -55.68 -0.05 -8.82
N LEU A 7 -56.05 -0.40 -10.05
CA LEU A 7 -55.40 -1.51 -10.76
C LEU A 7 -54.02 -1.15 -11.38
N LEU A 8 -53.82 0.13 -11.76
CA LEU A 8 -52.55 0.58 -12.35
C LEU A 8 -51.43 0.66 -11.30
N GLY A 9 -51.77 0.97 -10.04
CA GLY A 9 -50.82 1.04 -8.93
C GLY A 9 -50.27 -0.33 -8.49
N LEU A 10 -51.09 -1.37 -8.61
CA LEU A 10 -50.69 -2.71 -8.18
C LEU A 10 -49.75 -3.41 -9.21
N VAL A 11 -49.93 -3.15 -10.50
CA VAL A 11 -49.10 -3.72 -11.56
C VAL A 11 -47.71 -3.10 -11.57
N THR A 12 -47.62 -1.78 -11.27
CA THR A 12 -46.32 -1.08 -11.21
C THR A 12 -45.48 -1.49 -9.98
N ALA A 13 -46.13 -1.79 -8.85
CA ALA A 13 -45.47 -2.26 -7.64
C ALA A 13 -44.94 -3.70 -7.78
N ILE A 14 -45.62 -4.57 -8.51
CA ILE A 14 -45.17 -5.95 -8.76
C ILE A 14 -44.02 -5.98 -9.76
N LEU A 15 -43.96 -5.10 -10.76
CA LEU A 15 -42.86 -4.99 -11.70
C LEU A 15 -41.58 -4.40 -11.06
N LEU A 16 -41.70 -3.53 -10.07
CA LEU A 16 -40.56 -2.98 -9.32
C LEU A 16 -39.97 -3.99 -8.32
N LEU A 17 -40.78 -4.91 -7.79
CA LEU A 17 -40.32 -5.99 -6.92
C LEU A 17 -39.62 -7.11 -7.68
N GLN A 18 -39.97 -7.36 -8.94
CA GLN A 18 -39.30 -8.33 -9.79
C GLN A 18 -37.96 -7.84 -10.34
N SER A 19 -37.77 -6.52 -10.51
CA SER A 19 -36.47 -5.96 -10.96
C SER A 19 -35.40 -5.93 -9.86
N ALA A 20 -35.80 -5.96 -8.59
CA ALA A 20 -34.86 -6.03 -7.47
C ALA A 20 -34.34 -7.45 -7.17
N ALA A 21 -35.03 -8.48 -7.67
CA ALA A 21 -34.65 -9.88 -7.45
C ALA A 21 -33.64 -10.44 -8.50
N LEU A 22 -33.35 -9.70 -9.58
CA LEU A 22 -32.48 -10.17 -10.66
C LEU A 22 -31.00 -9.74 -10.54
N ALA A 23 -30.60 -9.04 -9.48
CA ALA A 23 -29.24 -8.50 -9.33
C ALA A 23 -28.45 -9.11 -8.15
N ALA A 24 -28.91 -10.20 -7.59
CA ALA A 24 -28.06 -11.03 -6.71
C ALA A 24 -27.50 -12.19 -7.53
N GLU A 25 -26.53 -11.90 -8.37
CA GLU A 25 -25.64 -12.93 -8.91
C GLU A 25 -25.00 -13.60 -7.70
N SER A 26 -25.46 -14.80 -7.34
CA SER A 26 -24.99 -15.55 -6.18
C SER A 26 -23.50 -15.78 -6.34
N ALA A 27 -22.71 -15.28 -5.42
CA ALA A 27 -21.26 -15.55 -5.39
C ALA A 27 -21.04 -17.06 -5.58
N PRO A 28 -20.07 -17.48 -6.42
CA PRO A 28 -19.82 -18.89 -6.68
C PRO A 28 -19.63 -19.63 -5.36
N ALA A 29 -20.29 -20.80 -5.22
CA ALA A 29 -20.22 -21.60 -4.01
C ALA A 29 -18.76 -21.95 -3.67
N ALA A 30 -18.41 -21.89 -2.39
CA ALA A 30 -17.08 -22.27 -1.93
C ALA A 30 -16.80 -23.76 -2.30
N PRO A 31 -15.56 -24.11 -2.69
CA PRO A 31 -15.17 -25.47 -2.97
C PRO A 31 -15.45 -26.40 -1.77
N LYS A 32 -15.74 -27.67 -2.03
CA LYS A 32 -16.01 -28.66 -0.95
C LYS A 32 -14.89 -28.73 0.09
N GLU A 33 -13.65 -28.61 -0.35
CA GLU A 33 -12.45 -28.60 0.48
C GLU A 33 -12.36 -27.39 1.44
N TRP A 34 -13.09 -26.29 1.15
CA TRP A 34 -13.02 -25.08 1.96
C TRP A 34 -13.47 -25.30 3.42
N ALA A 35 -14.53 -26.09 3.61
CA ALA A 35 -15.02 -26.43 4.94
C ALA A 35 -13.98 -27.22 5.75
N ASP A 36 -13.21 -28.09 5.09
CA ASP A 36 -12.14 -28.86 5.74
C ASP A 36 -10.97 -27.97 6.12
N ILE A 37 -10.60 -27.02 5.25
CA ILE A 37 -9.57 -26.03 5.52
C ILE A 37 -9.96 -25.16 6.74
N VAL A 38 -11.20 -24.67 6.78
CA VAL A 38 -11.71 -23.88 7.91
C VAL A 38 -11.69 -24.68 9.21
N ARG A 39 -12.14 -25.96 9.18
CA ARG A 39 -12.07 -26.80 10.38
C ARG A 39 -10.63 -27.06 10.86
N ALA A 40 -9.69 -27.21 9.96
CA ALA A 40 -8.28 -27.35 10.28
C ALA A 40 -7.71 -26.06 10.88
N ALA A 41 -8.04 -24.90 10.30
CA ALA A 41 -7.68 -23.58 10.80
C ALA A 41 -8.26 -23.30 12.20
N GLU A 42 -9.52 -23.71 12.47
CA GLU A 42 -10.13 -23.59 13.81
C GLU A 42 -9.41 -24.46 14.86
N LYS A 43 -8.81 -25.58 14.45
CA LYS A 43 -7.97 -26.41 15.36
C LYS A 43 -6.61 -25.75 15.63
N GLU A 44 -6.04 -25.04 14.63
CA GLU A 44 -4.84 -24.22 14.83
C GLU A 44 -5.13 -23.02 15.73
N ALA A 45 -6.38 -22.54 15.76
CA ALA A 45 -6.94 -21.51 16.66
C ALA A 45 -6.24 -20.13 16.59
N GLN A 46 -5.24 -19.96 15.75
CA GLN A 46 -4.44 -18.74 15.66
C GLN A 46 -3.90 -18.54 14.24
N VAL A 47 -3.68 -17.27 13.87
CA VAL A 47 -2.83 -16.84 12.77
C VAL A 47 -1.91 -15.71 13.24
N SER A 48 -0.61 -15.84 12.99
CA SER A 48 0.44 -14.90 13.42
C SER A 48 0.88 -14.04 12.25
N ILE A 49 0.66 -12.73 12.36
CA ILE A 49 0.88 -11.77 11.27
C ILE A 49 1.87 -10.69 11.68
N ALA A 50 2.92 -10.51 10.89
CA ALA A 50 3.78 -9.34 11.01
C ALA A 50 3.27 -8.25 10.04
N GLY A 51 2.64 -7.20 10.59
CA GLY A 51 1.89 -6.18 9.84
C GLY A 51 2.43 -4.75 9.98
N PRO A 52 1.92 -3.78 9.21
CA PRO A 52 2.28 -2.38 9.33
C PRO A 52 1.80 -1.78 10.67
N PRO A 53 2.40 -0.65 11.11
CA PRO A 53 1.99 0.04 12.33
C PRO A 53 0.75 0.91 12.10
N GLY A 54 0.04 1.21 13.17
CA GLY A 54 -1.08 2.15 13.19
C GLY A 54 -2.45 1.47 13.40
N ASP A 55 -3.38 2.23 13.98
CA ASP A 55 -4.68 1.71 14.39
C ASP A 55 -5.57 1.30 13.21
N ALA A 56 -5.53 2.08 12.11
CA ALA A 56 -6.28 1.75 10.90
C ALA A 56 -5.84 0.40 10.30
N PHE A 57 -4.52 0.15 10.23
CA PHE A 57 -3.99 -1.15 9.78
C PHE A 57 -4.32 -2.26 10.76
N ARG A 58 -4.20 -2.01 12.07
CA ARG A 58 -4.61 -2.98 13.10
C ARG A 58 -6.06 -3.40 12.88
N ALA A 59 -6.98 -2.45 12.80
CA ALA A 59 -8.40 -2.72 12.60
C ALA A 59 -8.65 -3.49 11.29
N ALA A 60 -8.05 -3.07 10.18
CA ALA A 60 -8.20 -3.74 8.88
C ALA A 60 -7.64 -5.16 8.85
N ILE A 61 -6.63 -5.47 9.67
CA ILE A 61 -6.01 -6.80 9.76
C ILE A 61 -6.78 -7.72 10.72
N THR A 62 -7.32 -7.18 11.82
CA THR A 62 -7.82 -8.02 12.92
C THR A 62 -9.33 -8.08 13.00
N ASP A 63 -10.02 -6.93 12.99
CA ASP A 63 -11.41 -6.86 13.48
C ASP A 63 -12.40 -7.62 12.59
N GLY A 64 -12.32 -7.40 11.28
CA GLY A 64 -13.19 -8.07 10.33
C GLY A 64 -12.94 -9.58 10.28
N PHE A 65 -11.68 -9.99 10.37
CA PHE A 65 -11.33 -11.42 10.39
C PHE A 65 -11.84 -12.13 11.65
N GLN A 66 -11.59 -11.58 12.83
CA GLN A 66 -12.04 -12.17 14.08
C GLN A 66 -13.57 -12.22 14.20
N LYS A 67 -14.28 -11.26 13.57
CA LYS A 67 -15.74 -11.31 13.46
C LYS A 67 -16.20 -12.42 12.52
N ALA A 68 -15.52 -12.65 11.40
CA ALA A 68 -15.86 -13.69 10.43
C ALA A 68 -15.46 -15.10 10.91
N TYR A 69 -14.33 -15.21 11.62
CA TYR A 69 -13.75 -16.46 12.12
C TYR A 69 -13.40 -16.37 13.61
N PRO A 70 -14.40 -16.31 14.50
CA PRO A 70 -14.20 -16.01 15.94
C PRO A 70 -13.38 -17.06 16.71
N LYS A 71 -13.19 -18.26 16.13
CA LYS A 71 -12.36 -19.31 16.72
C LYS A 71 -10.88 -19.22 16.34
N ILE A 72 -10.51 -18.27 15.45
CA ILE A 72 -9.12 -18.10 15.00
C ILE A 72 -8.64 -16.73 15.47
N LYS A 73 -7.76 -16.71 16.47
CA LYS A 73 -7.17 -15.49 17.02
C LYS A 73 -6.15 -14.90 16.03
N VAL A 74 -6.13 -13.58 15.87
CA VAL A 74 -5.06 -12.88 15.15
C VAL A 74 -4.02 -12.39 16.15
N GLU A 75 -2.80 -12.91 16.05
CA GLU A 75 -1.62 -12.37 16.72
C GLU A 75 -0.92 -11.40 15.77
N LEU A 76 -0.87 -10.11 16.13
CA LEU A 76 -0.32 -9.06 15.27
C LEU A 76 0.94 -8.43 15.86
N LEU A 77 2.07 -8.59 15.16
CA LEU A 77 3.26 -7.77 15.34
C LEU A 77 3.17 -6.53 14.45
N GLY A 78 2.69 -5.43 15.00
CA GLY A 78 2.70 -4.14 14.33
C GLY A 78 4.07 -3.48 14.46
N GLY A 79 4.58 -2.88 13.36
CA GLY A 79 5.85 -2.16 13.42
C GLY A 79 6.36 -1.70 12.06
N SER A 80 7.42 -0.90 12.06
CA SER A 80 8.09 -0.51 10.82
C SER A 80 8.62 -1.74 10.08
N GLY A 81 8.71 -1.66 8.75
CA GLY A 81 9.30 -2.75 7.96
C GLY A 81 10.70 -3.13 8.45
N ARG A 82 11.52 -2.13 8.80
CA ARG A 82 12.88 -2.32 9.30
C ARG A 82 12.94 -3.13 10.60
N ASP A 83 12.14 -2.75 11.59
CA ASP A 83 12.19 -3.38 12.91
C ASP A 83 11.66 -4.81 12.88
N LYS A 84 10.55 -5.02 12.15
CA LYS A 84 10.00 -6.36 11.93
C LYS A 84 10.98 -7.29 11.21
N VAL A 85 11.59 -6.81 10.13
CA VAL A 85 12.58 -7.58 9.37
C VAL A 85 13.74 -7.99 10.28
N ALA A 86 14.33 -7.05 11.02
CA ALA A 86 15.45 -7.34 11.91
C ALA A 86 15.08 -8.36 13.00
N ARG A 87 13.87 -8.27 13.56
CA ARG A 87 13.36 -9.22 14.56
C ARG A 87 13.17 -10.61 13.94
N ILE A 88 12.44 -10.71 12.84
CA ILE A 88 12.12 -12.00 12.21
C ILE A 88 13.40 -12.71 11.72
N LEU A 89 14.36 -11.95 11.18
CA LEU A 89 15.65 -12.54 10.76
C LEU A 89 16.40 -13.16 11.95
N ARG A 90 16.45 -12.46 13.10
CA ARG A 90 17.09 -13.01 14.31
C ARG A 90 16.38 -14.25 14.85
N GLU A 91 15.04 -14.23 14.89
CA GLU A 91 14.22 -15.37 15.29
C GLU A 91 14.50 -16.59 14.40
N ARG A 92 14.50 -16.39 13.06
CA ARG A 92 14.78 -17.47 12.11
C ARG A 92 16.22 -17.99 12.20
N GLN A 93 17.20 -17.14 12.44
CA GLN A 93 18.59 -17.54 12.71
C GLN A 93 18.70 -18.41 13.97
N ALA A 94 17.86 -18.14 14.97
CA ALA A 94 17.78 -18.96 16.18
C ALA A 94 16.90 -20.22 16.01
N GLY A 95 16.38 -20.49 14.79
CA GLY A 95 15.50 -21.63 14.54
C GLY A 95 14.05 -21.43 15.00
N VAL A 96 13.66 -20.19 15.31
CA VAL A 96 12.32 -19.82 15.78
C VAL A 96 11.47 -19.35 14.60
N TYR A 97 10.28 -19.93 14.43
CA TYR A 97 9.35 -19.70 13.32
C TYR A 97 7.97 -19.40 13.90
N GLU A 98 7.72 -18.13 14.27
CA GLU A 98 6.48 -17.73 14.97
C GLU A 98 5.44 -17.08 14.02
N TRP A 99 5.87 -16.71 12.80
CA TRP A 99 5.04 -15.90 11.91
C TRP A 99 4.55 -16.71 10.72
N ASP A 100 3.25 -16.61 10.46
CA ASP A 100 2.62 -17.20 9.29
C ASP A 100 2.71 -16.27 8.08
N LEU A 101 2.30 -15.02 8.26
CA LEU A 101 2.14 -14.05 7.18
C LEU A 101 2.96 -12.78 7.44
N TYR A 102 3.47 -12.21 6.36
CA TYR A 102 4.09 -10.90 6.35
C TYR A 102 3.27 -9.94 5.49
N ILE A 103 2.68 -8.92 6.11
CA ILE A 103 1.94 -7.85 5.42
C ILE A 103 2.75 -6.58 5.51
N SER A 104 3.26 -6.07 4.37
CA SER A 104 4.08 -4.85 4.31
C SER A 104 4.33 -4.42 2.86
N GLY A 105 5.10 -3.36 2.67
CA GLY A 105 5.65 -3.03 1.35
C GLY A 105 6.54 -4.13 0.79
N PRO A 106 6.41 -4.46 -0.50
CA PRO A 106 7.13 -5.58 -1.11
C PRO A 106 8.65 -5.40 -1.09
N THR A 107 9.15 -4.16 -1.14
CA THR A 107 10.58 -3.87 -1.14
C THR A 107 11.29 -4.50 0.05
N SER A 108 10.80 -4.26 1.28
CA SER A 108 11.41 -4.82 2.50
C SER A 108 11.28 -6.34 2.55
N ALA A 109 10.13 -6.87 2.12
CA ALA A 109 9.87 -8.30 2.08
C ALA A 109 10.83 -9.03 1.13
N LEU A 110 10.90 -8.58 -0.11
CA LEU A 110 11.69 -9.24 -1.16
C LEU A 110 13.19 -9.05 -0.96
N ALA A 111 13.62 -7.87 -0.50
CA ALA A 111 15.03 -7.62 -0.22
C ALA A 111 15.58 -8.45 0.94
N ALA A 112 14.76 -8.71 1.98
CA ALA A 112 15.21 -9.38 3.19
C ALA A 112 14.96 -10.89 3.19
N PHE A 113 13.79 -11.32 2.71
CA PHE A 113 13.31 -12.69 2.92
C PHE A 113 13.45 -13.59 1.69
N LYS A 114 13.40 -13.06 0.46
CA LYS A 114 13.60 -13.86 -0.75
C LYS A 114 15.00 -14.45 -0.84
N PRO A 115 16.11 -13.71 -0.55
CA PRO A 115 17.48 -14.26 -0.63
C PRO A 115 17.76 -15.43 0.31
N ILE A 116 17.01 -15.55 1.39
CA ILE A 116 17.14 -16.64 2.37
C ILE A 116 16.05 -17.71 2.23
N ASN A 117 15.29 -17.68 1.12
CA ASN A 117 14.16 -18.59 0.85
C ASN A 117 13.17 -18.68 2.02
N ALA A 118 12.85 -17.54 2.63
CA ALA A 118 11.98 -17.50 3.80
C ALA A 118 10.48 -17.52 3.45
N PHE A 119 10.10 -17.38 2.19
CA PHE A 119 8.71 -17.46 1.74
C PHE A 119 8.42 -18.75 0.98
N ASP A 120 7.23 -19.28 1.19
CA ASP A 120 6.64 -20.34 0.38
C ASP A 120 5.84 -19.76 -0.80
N PRO A 121 5.56 -20.57 -1.86
CA PRO A 121 4.69 -20.14 -2.95
C PRO A 121 3.33 -19.70 -2.44
N PHE A 122 2.93 -18.47 -2.81
CA PHE A 122 1.73 -17.83 -2.29
C PHE A 122 0.45 -18.19 -3.07
N ARG A 123 0.53 -18.46 -4.39
CA ARG A 123 -0.61 -18.78 -5.24
C ARG A 123 -1.46 -19.96 -4.74
N PRO A 124 -0.90 -21.05 -4.15
CA PRO A 124 -1.69 -22.16 -3.60
C PRO A 124 -2.60 -21.80 -2.43
N LEU A 125 -2.46 -20.61 -1.85
CA LEU A 125 -3.34 -20.13 -0.80
C LEU A 125 -4.67 -19.59 -1.36
N PHE A 126 -4.74 -19.26 -2.63
CA PHE A 126 -5.98 -18.80 -3.26
C PHE A 126 -6.93 -19.98 -3.46
N VAL A 127 -8.02 -20.07 -2.71
CA VAL A 127 -8.96 -21.17 -2.72
C VAL A 127 -10.33 -20.74 -3.23
N LEU A 128 -10.86 -19.64 -2.69
CA LEU A 128 -12.19 -19.17 -3.01
C LEU A 128 -12.29 -18.65 -4.46
N PRO A 129 -13.39 -18.97 -5.19
CA PRO A 129 -13.59 -18.51 -6.55
C PRO A 129 -13.48 -17.00 -6.71
N GLU A 130 -14.04 -16.23 -5.78
CA GLU A 130 -13.96 -14.76 -5.82
C GLU A 130 -12.53 -14.22 -5.73
N VAL A 131 -11.60 -14.97 -5.11
CA VAL A 131 -10.18 -14.60 -5.03
C VAL A 131 -9.43 -15.00 -6.29
N LYS A 132 -9.79 -16.16 -6.87
CA LYS A 132 -9.14 -16.73 -8.05
C LYS A 132 -9.56 -16.09 -9.38
N ASP A 133 -10.72 -15.45 -9.43
CA ASP A 133 -11.25 -14.90 -10.68
C ASP A 133 -10.49 -13.64 -11.07
N ASP A 134 -9.76 -13.72 -12.18
CA ASP A 134 -9.02 -12.60 -12.77
C ASP A 134 -9.87 -11.34 -13.00
N LYS A 135 -11.17 -11.54 -13.29
CA LYS A 135 -12.09 -10.44 -13.55
C LYS A 135 -12.31 -9.55 -12.34
N ASN A 136 -12.08 -10.06 -11.14
CA ASN A 136 -12.22 -9.30 -9.91
C ASN A 136 -11.02 -8.37 -9.63
N TRP A 137 -9.94 -8.46 -10.42
CA TRP A 137 -8.70 -7.74 -10.17
C TRP A 137 -8.32 -6.83 -11.33
N ILE A 138 -7.99 -5.58 -11.04
CA ILE A 138 -7.47 -4.65 -12.05
C ILE A 138 -6.15 -5.21 -12.61
N GLY A 139 -6.12 -5.45 -13.92
CA GLY A 139 -5.00 -6.09 -14.61
C GLY A 139 -4.88 -7.60 -14.39
N GLY A 140 -5.91 -8.25 -13.82
CA GLY A 140 -5.91 -9.66 -13.45
C GLY A 140 -5.07 -9.98 -12.21
N LEU A 141 -5.07 -11.23 -11.79
CA LEU A 141 -4.24 -11.70 -10.66
C LEU A 141 -2.75 -11.47 -10.91
N ASP A 142 -2.30 -11.70 -12.13
CA ASP A 142 -0.88 -11.65 -12.46
C ASP A 142 -0.25 -10.27 -12.31
N ALA A 143 -1.03 -9.21 -12.42
CA ALA A 143 -0.56 -7.85 -12.18
C ALA A 143 -0.28 -7.53 -10.68
N GLY A 144 -0.67 -8.43 -9.76
CA GLY A 144 -0.44 -8.25 -8.32
C GLY A 144 0.90 -8.77 -7.81
N TRP A 145 1.64 -9.53 -8.58
CA TRP A 145 2.92 -10.06 -8.13
C TRP A 145 3.98 -8.98 -8.08
N ALA A 146 4.65 -8.89 -6.95
CA ALA A 146 5.76 -7.96 -6.76
C ALA A 146 7.12 -8.59 -7.05
N ASP A 147 7.22 -9.92 -6.98
CA ASP A 147 8.42 -10.67 -7.34
C ASP A 147 8.41 -11.05 -8.82
N ILE A 148 9.61 -11.08 -9.43
CA ILE A 148 9.81 -11.37 -10.87
C ILE A 148 9.25 -12.73 -11.25
N ASP A 149 9.39 -13.72 -10.36
CA ASP A 149 8.94 -15.11 -10.61
C ASP A 149 7.42 -15.28 -10.43
N LYS A 150 6.70 -14.25 -9.98
CA LYS A 150 5.25 -14.24 -9.72
C LYS A 150 4.79 -15.37 -8.80
N LYS A 151 5.47 -15.57 -7.67
CA LYS A 151 5.28 -16.73 -6.79
C LYS A 151 5.14 -16.40 -5.31
N LEU A 152 5.88 -15.42 -4.82
CA LEU A 152 6.17 -15.31 -3.39
C LEU A 152 5.42 -14.16 -2.69
N TYR A 153 5.23 -13.04 -3.37
CA TYR A 153 4.73 -11.84 -2.74
C TYR A 153 3.68 -11.12 -3.59
N TYR A 154 2.49 -10.96 -3.05
CA TYR A 154 1.33 -10.45 -3.76
C TYR A 154 0.90 -9.08 -3.25
N THR A 155 0.69 -8.12 -4.12
CA THR A 155 0.17 -6.79 -3.81
C THR A 155 -1.31 -6.72 -4.18
N PHE A 156 -2.14 -6.42 -3.20
CA PHE A 156 -3.61 -6.44 -3.34
C PHE A 156 -4.26 -5.06 -3.30
N ALA A 157 -3.52 -4.04 -2.90
CA ALA A 157 -3.95 -2.65 -2.88
C ALA A 157 -2.76 -1.71 -3.12
N GLY A 158 -3.03 -0.44 -3.43
CA GLY A 158 -2.03 0.58 -3.65
C GLY A 158 -2.65 1.81 -4.31
N SER A 159 -1.84 2.85 -4.52
CA SER A 159 -2.30 4.11 -5.12
C SER A 159 -1.31 4.60 -6.17
N LEU A 160 -1.84 5.30 -7.16
CA LEU A 160 -1.03 6.08 -8.08
C LEU A 160 -0.47 7.29 -7.35
N ALA A 161 0.78 7.59 -7.63
CA ALA A 161 1.47 8.72 -7.03
C ALA A 161 2.26 9.50 -8.08
N SER A 162 2.36 10.81 -7.88
CA SER A 162 3.23 11.72 -8.61
C SER A 162 3.79 12.79 -7.66
N ASP A 163 3.76 12.51 -6.36
CA ASP A 163 3.90 13.41 -5.22
C ASP A 163 5.33 13.43 -4.65
N ASN A 164 6.34 13.55 -5.53
CA ASN A 164 7.75 13.48 -5.08
C ASN A 164 8.23 14.77 -4.40
N VAL A 165 7.60 15.90 -4.69
CA VAL A 165 7.94 17.22 -4.14
C VAL A 165 6.67 17.90 -3.67
N HIS A 166 6.65 18.36 -2.42
CA HIS A 166 5.58 19.18 -1.85
C HIS A 166 6.07 20.59 -1.61
N VAL A 167 5.20 21.56 -1.83
CA VAL A 167 5.47 22.98 -1.63
C VAL A 167 4.38 23.62 -0.77
N ASN A 168 4.78 24.40 0.20
CA ASN A 168 3.87 25.27 0.93
C ASN A 168 3.80 26.64 0.21
N TRP A 169 2.72 26.85 -0.52
CA TRP A 169 2.50 28.04 -1.35
C TRP A 169 2.18 29.31 -0.55
N ASP A 170 2.10 29.24 0.78
CA ASP A 170 2.05 30.44 1.63
C ASP A 170 3.43 31.10 1.74
N PHE A 171 4.52 30.34 1.52
CA PHE A 171 5.90 30.78 1.63
C PHE A 171 6.67 30.75 0.31
N VAL A 172 6.08 30.20 -0.74
CA VAL A 172 6.65 30.12 -2.09
C VAL A 172 5.65 30.70 -3.08
N PRO A 173 6.04 31.64 -3.94
CA PRO A 173 5.16 32.18 -4.98
C PRO A 173 4.60 31.05 -5.85
N LYS A 174 3.29 31.08 -6.11
CA LYS A 174 2.61 30.06 -6.94
C LYS A 174 3.28 29.91 -8.31
N GLY A 175 3.59 28.66 -8.66
CA GLY A 175 4.19 28.33 -9.95
C GLY A 175 5.70 28.58 -10.05
N GLU A 176 6.38 28.96 -8.97
CA GLU A 176 7.83 29.13 -8.97
C GLU A 176 8.56 27.77 -9.04
N ILE A 177 7.99 26.73 -8.40
CA ILE A 177 8.45 25.34 -8.54
C ILE A 177 7.45 24.59 -9.40
N LYS A 178 7.86 24.23 -10.63
CA LYS A 178 7.04 23.48 -11.61
C LYS A 178 7.52 22.05 -11.79
N SER A 179 8.72 21.74 -11.36
CA SER A 179 9.34 20.42 -11.43
C SER A 179 10.43 20.30 -10.38
N ALA A 180 10.87 19.08 -10.10
CA ALA A 180 11.99 18.84 -9.22
C ALA A 180 13.29 19.53 -9.66
N GLN A 181 13.45 19.77 -10.97
CA GLN A 181 14.63 20.47 -11.50
C GLN A 181 14.81 21.89 -10.93
N ASN A 182 13.71 22.58 -10.59
CA ASN A 182 13.78 23.90 -9.98
C ASN A 182 14.44 23.88 -8.60
N LEU A 183 14.47 22.70 -7.92
CA LEU A 183 15.11 22.59 -6.61
C LEU A 183 16.64 22.71 -6.64
N LEU A 184 17.26 22.65 -7.83
CA LEU A 184 18.71 22.90 -7.95
C LEU A 184 19.08 24.39 -7.93
N ASP A 185 18.10 25.29 -7.95
CA ASP A 185 18.38 26.73 -7.81
C ASP A 185 18.96 27.00 -6.40
N PRO A 186 20.11 27.70 -6.28
CA PRO A 186 20.76 28.01 -5.01
C PRO A 186 19.87 28.70 -3.99
N LYS A 187 18.81 29.39 -4.41
CA LYS A 187 17.87 30.05 -3.49
C LYS A 187 17.12 29.08 -2.57
N TRP A 188 17.07 27.79 -2.93
CA TRP A 188 16.42 26.73 -2.14
C TRP A 188 17.37 26.07 -1.13
N ALA A 189 18.66 26.43 -1.14
CA ALA A 189 19.64 25.88 -0.19
C ALA A 189 19.22 26.16 1.25
N GLY A 190 19.09 25.11 2.06
CA GLY A 190 18.63 25.18 3.44
C GLY A 190 17.11 25.37 3.63
N LYS A 191 16.32 25.34 2.55
CA LYS A 191 14.86 25.50 2.59
C LYS A 191 14.09 24.21 2.27
N ILE A 192 14.79 23.10 2.11
CA ILE A 192 14.21 21.79 1.77
C ILE A 192 14.35 20.88 2.97
N VAL A 193 13.27 20.21 3.36
CA VAL A 193 13.28 19.06 4.27
C VAL A 193 13.00 17.78 3.49
N MET A 194 13.67 16.69 3.83
CA MET A 194 13.46 15.39 3.17
C MET A 194 13.47 14.28 4.20
N GLN A 195 12.59 13.27 3.99
CA GLN A 195 12.77 12.01 4.69
C GLN A 195 14.10 11.40 4.24
N ASP A 196 14.89 10.93 5.20
CA ASP A 196 16.27 10.48 4.95
C ASP A 196 16.31 9.37 3.88
N PRO A 197 16.91 9.63 2.69
CA PRO A 197 16.97 8.66 1.60
C PRO A 197 18.02 7.56 1.81
N ARG A 198 18.81 7.63 2.88
CA ARG A 198 19.80 6.59 3.24
C ARG A 198 19.17 5.35 3.87
N ILE A 199 17.87 5.38 4.12
CA ILE A 199 17.11 4.27 4.68
C ILE A 199 15.84 4.01 3.86
N GLU A 200 15.31 2.80 3.95
CA GLU A 200 14.06 2.45 3.28
C GLU A 200 12.90 3.33 3.74
N GLY A 201 12.17 3.90 2.79
CA GLY A 201 11.05 4.80 3.04
C GLY A 201 10.68 5.62 1.81
N LYS A 202 9.75 6.58 2.01
CA LYS A 202 9.29 7.45 0.92
C LYS A 202 10.41 8.36 0.40
N GLY A 203 11.33 8.83 1.27
CA GLY A 203 12.48 9.63 0.84
C GLY A 203 13.37 8.90 -0.17
N LEU A 204 13.69 7.63 0.10
CA LEU A 204 14.41 6.79 -0.88
C LEU A 204 13.60 6.54 -2.14
N ASN A 205 12.29 6.33 -2.01
CA ASN A 205 11.42 6.17 -3.17
C ASN A 205 11.39 7.41 -4.06
N ASP A 206 11.27 8.60 -3.47
CA ASP A 206 11.26 9.85 -4.23
C ASP A 206 12.63 10.10 -4.88
N ALA A 207 13.74 9.83 -4.19
CA ALA A 207 15.07 9.89 -4.78
C ALA A 207 15.22 8.92 -5.96
N LEU A 208 14.69 7.69 -5.86
CA LEU A 208 14.67 6.73 -6.95
C LEU A 208 13.87 7.26 -8.14
N VAL A 209 12.64 7.71 -7.94
CA VAL A 209 11.76 8.23 -9.01
C VAL A 209 12.42 9.42 -9.71
N LEU A 210 12.98 10.34 -8.95
CA LEU A 210 13.71 11.48 -9.50
C LEU A 210 14.99 11.07 -10.23
N SER A 211 15.70 10.06 -9.76
CA SER A 211 16.86 9.52 -10.47
C SER A 211 16.48 8.88 -11.79
N LEU A 212 15.38 8.13 -11.82
CA LEU A 212 14.84 7.54 -13.06
C LEU A 212 14.41 8.62 -14.09
N ALA A 213 13.94 9.77 -13.60
CA ALA A 213 13.50 10.87 -14.45
C ALA A 213 14.64 11.80 -14.88
N TYR A 214 15.55 12.14 -13.99
CA TYR A 214 16.56 13.18 -14.18
C TYR A 214 17.99 12.67 -14.22
N GLY A 215 18.20 11.39 -13.90
CA GLY A 215 19.53 10.77 -13.78
C GLY A 215 20.15 10.94 -12.40
N GLU A 216 21.15 10.08 -12.09
CA GLU A 216 21.82 10.05 -10.78
C GLU A 216 22.56 11.34 -10.45
N ASN A 217 23.12 12.02 -11.47
CA ASN A 217 23.83 13.29 -11.26
C ASN A 217 22.89 14.36 -10.69
N PHE A 218 21.61 14.36 -11.09
CA PHE A 218 20.61 15.24 -10.50
C PHE A 218 20.48 15.00 -8.99
N ILE A 219 20.36 13.75 -8.57
CA ILE A 219 20.24 13.38 -7.15
C ILE A 219 21.50 13.74 -6.38
N LYS A 220 22.69 13.47 -6.94
CA LYS A 220 23.96 13.85 -6.33
C LYS A 220 24.04 15.34 -6.04
N ARG A 221 23.69 16.17 -7.04
CA ARG A 221 23.68 17.61 -6.91
C ARG A 221 22.65 18.09 -5.89
N LEU A 222 21.43 17.56 -5.96
CA LEU A 222 20.35 17.91 -5.04
C LEU A 222 20.77 17.67 -3.58
N LEU A 223 21.31 16.50 -3.29
CA LEU A 223 21.71 16.11 -1.93
C LEU A 223 22.95 16.89 -1.41
N ARG A 224 23.89 17.25 -2.29
CA ARG A 224 25.12 17.94 -1.91
C ARG A 224 25.00 19.46 -1.87
N GLU A 225 24.27 20.04 -2.85
CA GLU A 225 24.29 21.50 -3.06
C GLU A 225 23.19 22.21 -2.25
N GLN A 226 22.05 21.52 -1.98
CA GLN A 226 20.87 22.20 -1.43
C GLN A 226 20.79 22.26 0.10
N LYS A 227 21.82 21.77 0.83
CA LYS A 227 21.84 21.79 2.30
C LYS A 227 20.52 21.30 2.90
N ILE A 228 20.03 20.16 2.38
CA ILE A 228 18.75 19.56 2.77
C ILE A 228 18.81 19.15 4.24
N VAL A 229 17.71 19.38 4.96
CA VAL A 229 17.54 18.88 6.32
C VAL A 229 16.84 17.53 6.26
N PHE A 230 17.42 16.51 6.88
CA PHE A 230 16.89 15.15 6.89
C PHE A 230 16.22 14.82 8.23
N THR A 231 15.12 14.10 8.16
CA THR A 231 14.43 13.54 9.33
C THR A 231 13.78 12.22 9.00
N ASN A 232 13.68 11.34 10.00
CA ASN A 232 12.92 10.07 9.90
C ASN A 232 11.58 10.15 10.61
N ASP A 233 11.33 11.24 11.34
CA ASP A 233 10.03 11.52 11.95
C ASP A 233 9.09 12.12 10.88
N ARG A 234 8.17 11.28 10.40
CA ARG A 234 7.21 11.64 9.34
C ARG A 234 6.27 12.76 9.76
N ARG A 235 5.86 12.78 11.02
CA ARG A 235 4.98 13.83 11.54
C ARG A 235 5.71 15.14 11.68
N GLN A 236 6.95 15.11 12.18
CA GLN A 236 7.81 16.29 12.27
C GLN A 236 8.09 16.92 10.91
N LEU A 237 8.32 16.09 9.87
CA LEU A 237 8.52 16.55 8.50
C LEU A 237 7.31 17.36 8.02
N VAL A 238 6.09 16.81 8.22
CA VAL A 238 4.85 17.49 7.85
C VAL A 238 4.64 18.75 8.68
N GLU A 239 4.89 18.74 9.99
CA GLU A 239 4.79 19.93 10.83
C GLU A 239 5.71 21.06 10.35
N TRP A 240 6.92 20.74 9.96
CA TRP A 240 7.89 21.73 9.49
C TRP A 240 7.48 22.39 8.18
N ILE A 241 6.96 21.65 7.19
CA ILE A 241 6.49 22.27 5.95
C ILE A 241 5.18 23.06 6.19
N VAL A 242 4.25 22.55 6.99
CA VAL A 242 3.00 23.23 7.31
C VAL A 242 3.26 24.58 8.00
N ARG A 243 4.25 24.64 8.90
CA ARG A 243 4.66 25.86 9.59
C ARG A 243 5.59 26.77 8.77
N GLY A 244 5.97 26.36 7.56
CA GLY A 244 6.88 27.12 6.69
C GLY A 244 8.33 27.16 7.16
N ARG A 245 8.72 26.33 8.14
CA ARG A 245 10.13 26.23 8.55
C ARG A 245 11.01 25.78 7.39
N TYR A 246 10.52 24.82 6.60
CA TYR A 246 11.06 24.41 5.31
C TYR A 246 9.91 24.41 4.32
N PRO A 247 9.84 25.39 3.40
CA PRO A 247 8.69 25.53 2.52
C PRO A 247 8.61 24.46 1.42
N VAL A 248 9.65 23.63 1.28
CA VAL A 248 9.69 22.51 0.33
C VAL A 248 9.98 21.22 1.08
N ALA A 249 9.24 20.16 0.76
CA ALA A 249 9.42 18.83 1.34
C ALA A 249 9.50 17.73 0.28
N MET A 250 10.30 16.71 0.58
CA MET A 250 10.38 15.44 -0.15
C MET A 250 10.23 14.27 0.82
N GLY A 251 9.63 13.18 0.38
CA GLY A 251 9.35 12.04 1.27
C GLY A 251 8.22 12.32 2.27
N LEU A 252 7.36 13.29 1.97
CA LEU A 252 6.21 13.63 2.79
C LEU A 252 5.18 12.49 2.80
N ASN A 253 4.58 12.24 3.96
CA ASN A 253 3.50 11.27 4.12
C ASN A 253 2.16 12.01 4.11
N GLU A 254 1.34 11.76 3.08
CA GLU A 254 0.04 12.42 2.87
C GLU A 254 -0.93 12.21 4.04
N TYR A 255 -0.93 11.04 4.67
CA TYR A 255 -1.77 10.76 5.83
C TYR A 255 -1.58 11.79 6.95
N PHE A 256 -0.32 12.12 7.28
CA PHE A 256 -0.07 13.15 8.29
C PHE A 256 -0.45 14.55 7.80
N LEU A 257 -0.26 14.84 6.50
CA LEU A 257 -0.67 16.14 5.93
C LEU A 257 -2.20 16.31 6.04
N THR A 258 -2.97 15.31 5.69
CA THR A 258 -4.43 15.31 5.81
C THR A 258 -4.89 15.61 7.24
N ILE A 259 -4.24 15.02 8.27
CA ILE A 259 -4.55 15.32 9.68
C ILE A 259 -4.34 16.81 10.03
N PHE A 260 -3.31 17.44 9.47
CA PHE A 260 -3.10 18.89 9.68
C PHE A 260 -4.14 19.72 8.91
N GLN A 261 -4.47 19.32 7.69
CA GLN A 261 -5.43 20.03 6.83
C GLN A 261 -6.86 19.98 7.38
N GLU A 262 -7.29 18.86 7.95
CA GLU A 262 -8.55 18.69 8.66
C GLU A 262 -8.68 19.65 9.87
N LYS A 263 -7.55 19.94 10.52
CA LYS A 263 -7.46 20.92 11.61
C LYS A 263 -7.29 22.37 11.12
N GLY A 264 -7.38 22.59 9.81
CA GLY A 264 -7.29 23.92 9.20
C GLY A 264 -5.88 24.44 8.91
N ALA A 265 -4.82 23.64 9.15
CA ALA A 265 -3.43 24.02 8.89
C ALA A 265 -2.89 23.39 7.61
N GLY A 266 -1.98 24.08 6.90
CA GLY A 266 -1.29 23.54 5.72
C GLY A 266 -2.19 23.33 4.49
N LYS A 267 -3.29 24.06 4.36
CA LYS A 267 -4.21 23.96 3.21
C LYS A 267 -3.54 24.27 1.87
N ASN A 268 -2.51 25.10 1.88
CA ASN A 268 -1.74 25.45 0.69
C ASN A 268 -0.45 24.63 0.53
N VAL A 269 -0.31 23.54 1.29
CA VAL A 269 0.72 22.52 1.06
C VAL A 269 0.19 21.52 0.04
N THR A 270 0.78 21.49 -1.14
CA THR A 270 0.36 20.55 -2.20
C THR A 270 1.56 19.96 -2.92
N ALA A 271 1.36 18.80 -3.54
CA ALA A 271 2.36 18.19 -4.41
C ALA A 271 2.53 19.00 -5.69
N VAL A 272 3.76 19.03 -6.19
CA VAL A 272 4.08 19.50 -7.54
C VAL A 272 3.95 18.34 -8.51
N VAL A 273 3.04 18.44 -9.46
CA VAL A 273 2.92 17.47 -10.54
C VAL A 273 4.04 17.74 -11.54
N ASP A 274 5.07 16.88 -11.52
CA ASP A 274 6.22 16.97 -12.40
C ASP A 274 6.02 16.05 -13.61
N PRO A 275 5.83 16.61 -14.83
CA PRO A 275 5.56 15.78 -16.01
C PRO A 275 6.67 14.78 -16.34
N LYS A 276 7.90 15.03 -15.91
CA LYS A 276 9.05 14.18 -16.21
C LYS A 276 9.12 12.94 -15.32
N THR A 277 8.69 13.04 -14.08
CA THR A 277 8.57 11.89 -13.19
C THR A 277 7.39 10.99 -13.56
N GLY A 278 6.33 11.60 -14.12
CA GLY A 278 5.11 10.90 -14.49
C GLY A 278 4.36 10.35 -13.27
N ILE A 279 3.40 9.47 -13.56
CA ILE A 279 2.61 8.77 -12.56
C ILE A 279 3.18 7.36 -12.40
N TYR A 280 3.39 6.94 -11.16
CA TYR A 280 3.84 5.58 -10.82
C TYR A 280 2.87 4.94 -9.83
N TRP A 281 2.91 3.62 -9.74
CA TRP A 281 2.12 2.86 -8.78
C TRP A 281 2.96 2.48 -7.56
N SER A 282 2.35 2.59 -6.38
CA SER A 282 2.92 2.17 -5.11
C SER A 282 1.89 1.39 -4.31
N SER A 283 2.25 0.19 -3.90
CA SER A 283 1.41 -0.64 -3.02
C SER A 283 1.46 -0.18 -1.55
N GLY A 284 2.34 0.76 -1.21
CA GLY A 284 2.52 1.16 0.18
C GLY A 284 2.86 -0.04 1.07
N SER A 285 1.97 -0.33 2.02
CA SER A 285 2.08 -1.51 2.91
C SER A 285 1.13 -2.66 2.53
N SER A 286 0.53 -2.63 1.34
CA SER A 286 -0.52 -3.56 0.91
C SER A 286 0.02 -4.75 0.10
N GLY A 287 1.13 -5.31 0.52
CA GLY A 287 1.66 -6.57 -0.01
C GLY A 287 1.61 -7.67 1.06
N ILE A 288 1.51 -8.93 0.62
CA ILE A 288 1.41 -10.10 1.50
C ILE A 288 2.20 -11.28 0.96
N GLY A 289 2.86 -12.00 1.85
CA GLY A 289 3.51 -13.29 1.60
C GLY A 289 3.35 -14.24 2.77
N ILE A 290 3.47 -15.54 2.51
CA ILE A 290 3.48 -16.57 3.55
C ILE A 290 4.91 -17.00 3.84
N PHE A 291 5.27 -17.04 5.12
CA PHE A 291 6.57 -17.60 5.51
C PHE A 291 6.60 -19.11 5.33
N ASN A 292 7.73 -19.64 4.92
CA ASN A 292 7.96 -21.07 5.01
C ASN A 292 7.99 -21.50 6.49
N ARG A 293 7.58 -22.74 6.77
CA ARG A 293 7.42 -23.25 8.13
C ARG A 293 6.43 -22.43 8.96
N ALA A 294 5.40 -21.88 8.30
CA ALA A 294 4.31 -21.18 9.00
C ALA A 294 3.68 -22.13 10.05
N PRO A 295 3.60 -21.71 11.33
CA PRO A 295 3.07 -22.57 12.39
C PRO A 295 1.57 -22.90 12.22
N HIS A 296 0.81 -22.01 11.55
CA HIS A 296 -0.63 -22.16 11.37
C HIS A 296 -1.02 -22.07 9.87
N PRO A 297 -0.62 -23.04 9.01
CA PRO A 297 -0.75 -22.92 7.56
C PRO A 297 -2.20 -22.91 7.07
N ASN A 298 -3.13 -23.60 7.77
CA ASN A 298 -4.55 -23.58 7.41
C ASN A 298 -5.20 -22.24 7.81
N ALA A 299 -4.89 -21.71 8.99
CA ALA A 299 -5.36 -20.40 9.43
C ALA A 299 -4.82 -19.29 8.52
N ALA A 300 -3.56 -19.36 8.10
CA ALA A 300 -2.99 -18.47 7.09
C ALA A 300 -3.75 -18.53 5.75
N LYS A 301 -4.11 -19.74 5.30
CA LYS A 301 -4.91 -19.93 4.07
C LYS A 301 -6.31 -19.33 4.19
N VAL A 302 -7.00 -19.54 5.33
CA VAL A 302 -8.30 -18.92 5.60
C VAL A 302 -8.17 -17.39 5.62
N TYR A 303 -7.14 -16.89 6.30
CA TYR A 303 -6.89 -15.46 6.40
C TYR A 303 -6.64 -14.80 5.05
N VAL A 304 -5.83 -15.40 4.18
CA VAL A 304 -5.53 -14.88 2.83
C VAL A 304 -6.82 -14.77 2.01
N ASN A 305 -7.66 -15.79 2.01
CA ASN A 305 -8.93 -15.75 1.26
C ASN A 305 -9.90 -14.69 1.83
N TRP A 306 -9.95 -14.53 3.15
CA TRP A 306 -10.70 -13.46 3.78
C TRP A 306 -10.15 -12.07 3.40
N LEU A 307 -8.83 -11.85 3.56
CA LEU A 307 -8.21 -10.54 3.27
C LEU A 307 -8.44 -10.12 1.82
N LEU A 308 -8.39 -11.06 0.89
CA LEU A 308 -8.57 -10.81 -0.54
C LEU A 308 -10.05 -10.81 -0.98
N SER A 309 -10.99 -11.09 -0.07
CA SER A 309 -12.42 -10.98 -0.34
C SER A 309 -12.85 -9.52 -0.52
N ARG A 310 -13.98 -9.32 -1.20
CA ARG A 310 -14.55 -7.98 -1.36
C ARG A 310 -14.79 -7.29 -0.02
N ALA A 311 -15.34 -8.02 0.96
CA ALA A 311 -15.69 -7.46 2.27
C ALA A 311 -14.44 -6.92 3.00
N ALA A 312 -13.37 -7.70 3.08
CA ALA A 312 -12.13 -7.27 3.73
C ALA A 312 -11.43 -6.13 2.95
N GLN A 313 -11.53 -6.12 1.62
CA GLN A 313 -10.95 -5.04 0.82
C GLN A 313 -11.70 -3.71 1.00
N VAL A 314 -13.02 -3.73 1.27
CA VAL A 314 -13.77 -2.53 1.67
C VAL A 314 -13.31 -2.01 3.04
N ASP A 315 -12.89 -2.88 3.95
CA ASP A 315 -12.28 -2.43 5.21
C ASP A 315 -10.84 -1.95 5.01
N TRP A 316 -10.08 -2.60 4.10
CA TRP A 316 -8.70 -2.21 3.83
C TRP A 316 -8.57 -0.80 3.26
N ILE A 317 -9.49 -0.33 2.40
CA ILE A 317 -9.42 1.03 1.86
C ILE A 317 -9.46 2.13 2.93
N LYS A 318 -9.93 1.83 4.14
CA LYS A 318 -9.87 2.75 5.30
C LYS A 318 -8.43 3.04 5.77
N THR A 319 -7.46 2.30 5.26
CA THR A 319 -6.02 2.61 5.42
C THR A 319 -5.50 3.62 4.39
N GLU A 320 -6.39 4.32 3.70
CA GLU A 320 -6.10 5.34 2.68
C GLU A 320 -5.37 4.79 1.44
N THR A 321 -5.68 3.53 1.09
CA THR A 321 -5.15 2.87 -0.11
C THR A 321 -6.28 2.35 -0.98
N ASN A 322 -6.12 2.41 -2.32
CA ASN A 322 -7.10 1.85 -3.24
C ASN A 322 -6.93 0.33 -3.36
N SER A 323 -8.01 -0.43 -3.30
CA SER A 323 -7.97 -1.85 -3.60
C SER A 323 -7.69 -2.09 -5.09
N ARG A 324 -7.05 -3.22 -5.41
CA ARG A 324 -6.97 -3.70 -6.78
C ARG A 324 -8.22 -4.46 -7.23
N ARG A 325 -9.20 -4.69 -6.36
CA ARG A 325 -10.47 -5.28 -6.77
C ARG A 325 -11.32 -4.28 -7.55
N VAL A 326 -11.89 -4.73 -8.67
CA VAL A 326 -12.76 -3.90 -9.52
C VAL A 326 -14.13 -3.63 -8.89
N ASP A 327 -14.57 -4.48 -7.96
CA ASP A 327 -15.86 -4.42 -7.28
C ASP A 327 -15.80 -3.70 -5.91
N VAL A 328 -14.65 -3.11 -5.58
CA VAL A 328 -14.46 -2.27 -4.39
C VAL A 328 -14.33 -0.82 -4.83
N PRO A 329 -15.19 0.09 -4.32
CA PRO A 329 -15.05 1.51 -4.64
C PRO A 329 -13.68 2.02 -4.18
N PRO A 330 -13.01 2.86 -4.98
CA PRO A 330 -11.72 3.41 -4.59
C PRO A 330 -11.85 4.31 -3.36
N PHE A 331 -10.84 4.33 -2.50
CA PHE A 331 -10.70 5.33 -1.44
C PHE A 331 -10.58 6.74 -2.04
N ASP A 332 -9.68 6.88 -3.00
CA ASP A 332 -9.52 8.11 -3.78
C ASP A 332 -9.52 7.78 -5.29
N PRO A 333 -10.57 8.20 -6.02
CA PRO A 333 -10.66 7.96 -7.46
C PRO A 333 -9.52 8.59 -8.28
N ALA A 334 -8.90 9.67 -7.80
CA ALA A 334 -7.83 10.36 -8.51
C ALA A 334 -6.54 9.53 -8.53
N SER A 335 -6.28 8.78 -7.45
CA SER A 335 -5.12 7.91 -7.30
C SER A 335 -5.41 6.42 -7.53
N ALA A 336 -6.61 6.08 -7.99
CA ALA A 336 -6.96 4.69 -8.30
C ALA A 336 -6.32 4.22 -9.61
N LEU A 337 -5.93 2.94 -9.66
CA LEU A 337 -5.51 2.27 -10.89
C LEU A 337 -6.64 2.32 -11.93
N LYS A 338 -6.29 2.63 -13.17
CA LYS A 338 -7.26 2.66 -14.28
C LYS A 338 -7.17 1.36 -15.09
N PRO A 339 -8.30 0.67 -15.32
CA PRO A 339 -8.31 -0.52 -16.16
C PRO A 339 -7.66 -0.26 -17.53
N GLY A 340 -6.88 -1.21 -18.02
CA GLY A 340 -6.22 -1.11 -19.33
C GLY A 340 -4.99 -0.20 -19.38
N GLN A 341 -4.62 0.46 -18.29
CA GLN A 341 -3.39 1.26 -18.20
C GLN A 341 -2.30 0.50 -17.41
N THR A 342 -1.06 0.67 -17.87
CA THR A 342 0.12 0.12 -17.20
C THR A 342 0.88 1.25 -16.50
N TYR A 343 1.25 1.02 -15.26
CA TYR A 343 2.02 1.96 -14.46
C TYR A 343 3.30 1.31 -13.95
N ARG A 344 4.39 2.09 -13.86
CA ARG A 344 5.63 1.60 -13.25
C ARG A 344 5.38 1.32 -11.77
N ASN A 345 5.66 0.09 -11.35
CA ASN A 345 5.69 -0.26 -9.92
C ASN A 345 7.07 0.08 -9.35
N THR A 346 7.15 1.06 -8.45
CA THR A 346 8.44 1.47 -7.85
C THR A 346 8.88 0.57 -6.70
N GLN A 347 8.06 -0.38 -6.30
CA GLN A 347 8.30 -1.28 -5.17
C GLN A 347 8.49 -2.75 -5.62
N GLY A 348 8.45 -3.04 -6.92
CA GLY A 348 8.70 -4.38 -7.44
C GLY A 348 10.16 -4.84 -7.24
N GLU A 349 10.36 -6.14 -7.32
CA GLU A 349 11.70 -6.75 -7.19
C GLU A 349 12.68 -6.22 -8.23
N ASP A 350 12.21 -5.95 -9.43
CA ASP A 350 12.98 -5.38 -10.55
C ASP A 350 13.59 -4.01 -10.22
N MET A 351 12.99 -3.28 -9.26
CA MET A 351 13.51 -1.99 -8.78
C MET A 351 14.55 -2.10 -7.66
N LEU A 352 14.74 -3.28 -7.04
CA LEU A 352 15.68 -3.44 -5.92
C LEU A 352 17.12 -3.07 -6.25
N PRO A 353 17.70 -3.40 -7.42
CA PRO A 353 19.05 -2.97 -7.77
C PRO A 353 19.17 -1.44 -7.82
N ALA A 354 18.25 -0.76 -8.51
CA ALA A 354 18.23 0.69 -8.61
C ALA A 354 18.05 1.36 -7.24
N ARG A 355 17.18 0.81 -6.39
CA ARG A 355 17.00 1.31 -5.01
C ARG A 355 18.29 1.24 -4.19
N ARG A 356 19.00 0.11 -4.23
CA ARG A 356 20.29 -0.04 -3.54
C ARG A 356 21.34 0.95 -4.04
N GLN A 357 21.37 1.18 -5.35
CA GLN A 357 22.26 2.14 -5.97
C GLN A 357 21.97 3.57 -5.48
N ILE A 358 20.70 3.98 -5.42
CA ILE A 358 20.31 5.30 -4.93
C ILE A 358 20.56 5.43 -3.42
N GLU A 359 20.30 4.39 -2.64
CA GLU A 359 20.63 4.38 -1.20
C GLU A 359 22.13 4.57 -0.96
N GLN A 360 22.97 3.88 -1.72
CA GLN A 360 24.42 4.03 -1.65
C GLN A 360 24.87 5.43 -2.07
N LEU A 361 24.33 5.93 -3.18
CA LEU A 361 24.58 7.29 -3.65
C LEU A 361 24.21 8.34 -2.59
N ALA A 362 23.08 8.14 -1.89
CA ALA A 362 22.67 9.03 -0.79
C ALA A 362 23.65 8.98 0.38
N LYS A 363 24.12 7.78 0.77
CA LYS A 363 25.16 7.61 1.82
C LYS A 363 26.46 8.33 1.49
N GLU A 364 26.85 8.33 0.21
CA GLU A 364 28.06 9.02 -0.25
C GLU A 364 27.89 10.55 -0.44
N ALA A 365 26.67 10.99 -0.73
CA ALA A 365 26.39 12.39 -0.98
C ALA A 365 26.12 13.20 0.31
N ILE A 366 25.57 12.53 1.33
CA ILE A 366 25.19 13.12 2.62
C ILE A 366 26.29 12.75 3.63
N GLN A 367 27.22 13.68 3.83
CA GLN A 367 28.27 13.57 4.85
C GLN A 367 27.79 14.05 6.21
#